data_e798a251897706606db4e05cc0ba0960
#
_entry.id   e798a251897706606db4e05cc0ba0960
#
_cell.length_a   1.000
_cell.length_b   1.000
_cell.length_c   1.000
_cell.angle_alpha   90.00
_cell.angle_beta   90.00
_cell.angle_gamma   90.00
#
_symmetry.space_group_name_H-M   'P 1'
#
loop_
_entity.id
_entity.type
_entity.pdbx_description
1 polymer ?
#
loop_
_entity_poly.entity_id
_entity_poly.type
_entity_poly.pdbx_seq_one_letter_code
_entity_poly.pdbx_strand_id
1 'polypeptide(L)'
;RDRLRSRGLGDVYKRQMQDIIVRAKADKQRIVLPEGTEERTLKAADRLLADGVADIILIGNPAEIKELAAGFGLNHIGEATLVDPKNHEKKAAYADLLFQLRQKKGMTPEKAAVLVEDPLFLACLMIKAGDADGEIAGAENTTGNVLRPALQIIKTAPGMKCVSGAFLMFTQTPQYGDNGILVFADCAVMPNPNAEELASIAVATAATARNIVGVEPRVAMLSFSTKGSASHEMGDK
;
A
#
# COMPACT_ATOMS: atom_id res chain seq x y z
N ARG A 1 -3.88 -30.32 -26.52
CA ARG A 1 -2.84 -30.41 -25.46
C ARG A 1 -2.64 -29.08 -24.76
N ASP A 2 -2.76 -27.91 -25.41
CA ASP A 2 -2.56 -26.59 -24.82
C ASP A 2 -3.70 -26.14 -23.87
N ARG A 3 -4.94 -26.58 -24.11
CA ARG A 3 -6.10 -26.28 -23.24
C ARG A 3 -6.01 -26.91 -21.84
N LEU A 4 -5.30 -28.02 -21.66
CA LEU A 4 -5.11 -28.67 -20.36
C LEU A 4 -3.99 -28.00 -19.54
N ARG A 5 -2.95 -27.44 -20.20
CA ARG A 5 -1.90 -26.68 -19.54
C ARG A 5 -2.38 -25.31 -19.03
N SER A 6 -3.25 -24.64 -19.79
CA SER A 6 -3.81 -23.34 -19.39
C SER A 6 -4.76 -23.42 -18.19
N ARG A 7 -5.45 -24.55 -17.98
CA ARG A 7 -6.32 -24.77 -16.81
C ARG A 7 -5.50 -24.94 -15.52
N GLY A 8 -4.41 -25.69 -15.54
CA GLY A 8 -3.58 -25.91 -14.36
C GLY A 8 -2.83 -24.66 -13.86
N LEU A 9 -2.45 -23.75 -14.75
CA LEU A 9 -1.72 -22.51 -14.42
C LEU A 9 -2.63 -21.44 -13.81
N GLY A 10 -3.87 -21.33 -14.28
CA GLY A 10 -4.89 -20.48 -13.67
C GLY A 10 -5.25 -20.93 -12.24
N ASP A 11 -5.16 -22.23 -11.97
CA ASP A 11 -5.47 -22.81 -10.66
C ASP A 11 -4.36 -22.54 -9.64
N VAL A 12 -3.08 -22.53 -10.04
CA VAL A 12 -1.94 -22.19 -9.14
C VAL A 12 -2.01 -20.73 -8.72
N TYR A 13 -2.19 -19.79 -9.65
CA TYR A 13 -2.36 -18.37 -9.33
C TYR A 13 -3.55 -18.13 -8.39
N LYS A 14 -4.70 -18.72 -8.70
CA LYS A 14 -5.91 -18.63 -7.86
C LYS A 14 -5.66 -19.18 -6.46
N ARG A 15 -4.94 -20.27 -6.33
CA ARG A 15 -4.63 -20.89 -5.05
C ARG A 15 -3.73 -20.01 -4.17
N GLN A 16 -2.67 -19.43 -4.74
CA GLN A 16 -1.75 -18.56 -4.03
C GLN A 16 -2.42 -17.26 -3.58
N MET A 17 -3.21 -16.62 -4.45
CA MET A 17 -4.03 -15.47 -4.07
C MET A 17 -5.08 -15.84 -3.01
N GLN A 18 -5.66 -17.04 -3.12
CA GLN A 18 -6.64 -17.53 -2.15
C GLN A 18 -6.04 -17.69 -0.75
N ASP A 19 -4.80 -18.17 -0.64
CA ASP A 19 -4.12 -18.31 0.65
C ASP A 19 -3.88 -16.95 1.31
N ILE A 20 -3.54 -15.91 0.53
CA ILE A 20 -3.42 -14.52 1.02
C ILE A 20 -4.78 -14.00 1.49
N ILE A 21 -5.84 -14.21 0.72
CA ILE A 21 -7.20 -13.79 1.06
C ILE A 21 -7.70 -14.49 2.32
N VAL A 22 -7.46 -15.80 2.48
CA VAL A 22 -7.84 -16.54 3.67
C VAL A 22 -7.17 -15.96 4.92
N ARG A 23 -5.88 -15.65 4.86
CA ARG A 23 -5.16 -15.01 5.97
C ARG A 23 -5.71 -13.62 6.27
N ALA A 24 -5.99 -12.81 5.25
CA ALA A 24 -6.57 -11.48 5.43
C ALA A 24 -7.95 -11.55 6.11
N LYS A 25 -8.79 -12.52 5.73
CA LYS A 25 -10.10 -12.73 6.36
C LYS A 25 -10.01 -13.20 7.80
N ALA A 26 -8.98 -13.96 8.16
CA ALA A 26 -8.77 -14.47 9.51
C ALA A 26 -8.33 -13.37 10.49
N ASP A 27 -7.69 -12.32 10.00
CA ASP A 27 -7.23 -11.16 10.78
C ASP A 27 -7.51 -9.87 9.99
N LYS A 28 -8.80 -9.47 9.99
CA LYS A 28 -9.26 -8.32 9.22
C LYS A 28 -8.60 -7.04 9.70
N GLN A 29 -8.02 -6.33 8.75
CA GLN A 29 -7.41 -5.03 8.99
C GLN A 29 -8.34 -3.90 8.55
N ARG A 30 -8.26 -2.77 9.23
CA ARG A 30 -8.99 -1.53 8.91
C ARG A 30 -8.19 -0.75 7.87
N ILE A 31 -8.65 -0.77 6.64
CA ILE A 31 -7.95 -0.15 5.50
C ILE A 31 -8.63 1.15 5.12
N VAL A 32 -7.85 2.23 5.13
CA VAL A 32 -8.31 3.56 4.70
C VAL A 32 -8.10 3.73 3.20
N LEU A 33 -9.15 4.17 2.53
CA LEU A 33 -9.15 4.58 1.12
C LEU A 33 -9.46 6.08 1.06
N PRO A 34 -8.43 6.95 0.96
CA PRO A 34 -8.61 8.40 1.03
C PRO A 34 -9.29 9.01 -0.20
N GLU A 35 -9.31 8.30 -1.32
CA GLU A 35 -9.95 8.69 -2.57
C GLU A 35 -11.38 8.11 -2.64
N GLY A 36 -12.18 8.38 -1.61
CA GLY A 36 -13.47 7.71 -1.35
C GLY A 36 -14.61 8.07 -2.31
N THR A 37 -14.42 9.05 -3.21
CA THR A 37 -15.39 9.43 -4.25
C THR A 37 -14.98 8.94 -5.64
N GLU A 38 -13.80 8.34 -5.77
CA GLU A 38 -13.30 7.80 -7.05
C GLU A 38 -13.99 6.46 -7.39
N GLU A 39 -14.44 6.31 -8.63
CA GLU A 39 -15.27 5.20 -9.08
C GLU A 39 -14.62 3.81 -8.87
N ARG A 40 -13.35 3.65 -9.25
CA ARG A 40 -12.62 2.38 -9.12
C ARG A 40 -12.40 2.02 -7.65
N THR A 41 -12.14 3.03 -6.83
CA THR A 41 -11.98 2.90 -5.37
C THR A 41 -13.28 2.44 -4.74
N LEU A 42 -14.42 3.05 -5.09
CA LEU A 42 -15.74 2.64 -4.60
C LEU A 42 -16.09 1.21 -5.02
N LYS A 43 -15.86 0.85 -6.28
CA LYS A 43 -16.10 -0.52 -6.77
C LYS A 43 -15.21 -1.56 -6.09
N ALA A 44 -13.95 -1.21 -5.83
CA ALA A 44 -13.04 -2.08 -5.10
C ALA A 44 -13.47 -2.24 -3.63
N ALA A 45 -13.86 -1.15 -2.98
CA ALA A 45 -14.37 -1.16 -1.61
C ALA A 45 -15.61 -2.04 -1.47
N ASP A 46 -16.59 -1.88 -2.35
CA ASP A 46 -17.82 -2.68 -2.37
C ASP A 46 -17.53 -4.17 -2.46
N ARG A 47 -16.61 -4.56 -3.34
CA ARG A 47 -16.21 -5.95 -3.49
C ARG A 47 -15.46 -6.49 -2.29
N LEU A 48 -14.54 -5.72 -1.70
CA LEU A 48 -13.78 -6.13 -0.52
C LEU A 48 -14.69 -6.32 0.70
N LEU A 49 -15.70 -5.46 0.85
CA LEU A 49 -16.73 -5.59 1.88
C LEU A 49 -17.58 -6.84 1.65
N ALA A 50 -18.12 -7.02 0.44
CA ALA A 50 -18.89 -8.21 0.07
C ALA A 50 -18.11 -9.53 0.31
N ASP A 51 -16.83 -9.53 -0.02
CA ASP A 51 -15.94 -10.68 0.17
C ASP A 51 -15.47 -10.83 1.64
N GLY A 52 -15.66 -9.83 2.49
CA GLY A 52 -15.27 -9.83 3.90
C GLY A 52 -13.76 -9.88 4.13
N VAL A 53 -12.97 -9.26 3.23
CA VAL A 53 -11.50 -9.31 3.24
C VAL A 53 -10.88 -8.32 4.23
N ALA A 54 -11.47 -7.13 4.35
CA ALA A 54 -11.00 -6.05 5.21
C ALA A 54 -12.18 -5.22 5.71
N ASP A 55 -11.96 -4.48 6.79
CA ASP A 55 -12.86 -3.40 7.21
C ASP A 55 -12.43 -2.12 6.49
N ILE A 56 -13.34 -1.51 5.75
CA ILE A 56 -13.04 -0.39 4.87
C ILE A 56 -13.45 0.93 5.50
N ILE A 57 -12.54 1.90 5.45
CA ILE A 57 -12.78 3.30 5.83
C ILE A 57 -12.64 4.14 4.56
N LEU A 58 -13.70 4.84 4.16
CA LEU A 58 -13.71 5.74 3.02
C LEU A 58 -13.65 7.19 3.51
N ILE A 59 -12.68 7.96 3.02
CA ILE A 59 -12.59 9.40 3.30
C ILE A 59 -13.25 10.18 2.15
N GLY A 60 -14.19 11.02 2.48
CA GLY A 60 -14.93 11.87 1.54
C GLY A 60 -16.25 12.34 2.14
N ASN A 61 -16.99 13.16 1.39
CA ASN A 61 -18.32 13.58 1.82
C ASN A 61 -19.27 12.36 1.85
N PRO A 62 -19.88 12.02 3.01
CA PRO A 62 -20.72 10.82 3.11
C PRO A 62 -21.96 10.84 2.23
N ALA A 63 -22.54 12.00 1.96
CA ALA A 63 -23.70 12.11 1.07
C ALA A 63 -23.31 11.83 -0.38
N GLU A 64 -22.19 12.41 -0.83
CA GLU A 64 -21.65 12.20 -2.17
C GLU A 64 -21.25 10.72 -2.38
N ILE A 65 -20.54 10.11 -1.42
CA ILE A 65 -20.16 8.69 -1.48
C ILE A 65 -21.41 7.80 -1.64
N LYS A 66 -22.49 8.06 -0.88
CA LYS A 66 -23.72 7.29 -0.97
C LYS A 66 -24.45 7.48 -2.30
N GLU A 67 -24.46 8.70 -2.82
CA GLU A 67 -25.06 9.02 -4.12
C GLU A 67 -24.31 8.30 -5.26
N LEU A 68 -22.97 8.38 -5.27
CA LEU A 68 -22.14 7.70 -6.25
C LEU A 68 -22.30 6.17 -6.15
N ALA A 69 -22.29 5.62 -4.94
CA ALA A 69 -22.51 4.18 -4.72
C ALA A 69 -23.85 3.71 -5.28
N ALA A 70 -24.92 4.46 -5.04
CA ALA A 70 -26.23 4.17 -5.60
C ALA A 70 -26.22 4.26 -7.14
N GLY A 71 -25.58 5.29 -7.70
CA GLY A 71 -25.44 5.47 -9.15
C GLY A 71 -24.68 4.35 -9.83
N PHE A 72 -23.70 3.77 -9.17
CA PHE A 72 -22.92 2.63 -9.65
C PHE A 72 -23.55 1.27 -9.32
N GLY A 73 -24.66 1.23 -8.60
CA GLY A 73 -25.31 0.00 -8.19
C GLY A 73 -24.54 -0.82 -7.14
N LEU A 74 -23.76 -0.16 -6.29
CA LEU A 74 -22.97 -0.78 -5.23
C LEU A 74 -23.84 -1.04 -4.00
N ASN A 75 -23.74 -2.23 -3.42
CA ASN A 75 -24.68 -2.68 -2.39
C ASN A 75 -24.05 -2.80 -0.99
N HIS A 76 -22.72 -2.80 -0.89
CA HIS A 76 -21.98 -3.05 0.36
C HIS A 76 -21.31 -1.80 0.93
N ILE A 77 -21.29 -0.68 0.20
CA ILE A 77 -20.67 0.59 0.68
C ILE A 77 -21.27 1.07 2.01
N GLY A 78 -22.53 0.71 2.29
CA GLY A 78 -23.17 0.98 3.60
C GLY A 78 -22.49 0.32 4.80
N GLU A 79 -21.66 -0.70 4.59
CA GLU A 79 -20.90 -1.39 5.62
C GLU A 79 -19.54 -0.70 5.91
N ALA A 80 -19.10 0.23 5.05
CA ALA A 80 -17.89 1.01 5.25
C ALA A 80 -18.07 2.08 6.32
N THR A 81 -16.99 2.40 7.04
CA THR A 81 -16.93 3.61 7.85
C THR A 81 -16.68 4.81 6.93
N LEU A 82 -17.57 5.80 6.96
CA LEU A 82 -17.42 7.02 6.17
C LEU A 82 -16.89 8.15 7.04
N VAL A 83 -15.82 8.81 6.61
CA VAL A 83 -15.18 9.90 7.34
C VAL A 83 -15.14 11.13 6.46
N ASP A 84 -15.87 12.18 6.88
CA ASP A 84 -15.79 13.49 6.24
C ASP A 84 -14.54 14.23 6.74
N PRO A 85 -13.55 14.54 5.88
CA PRO A 85 -12.32 15.18 6.30
C PRO A 85 -12.55 16.59 6.88
N LYS A 86 -13.66 17.22 6.54
CA LYS A 86 -14.03 18.56 7.03
C LYS A 86 -14.82 18.52 8.32
N ASN A 87 -15.57 17.45 8.56
CA ASN A 87 -16.51 17.37 9.66
C ASN A 87 -16.56 15.96 10.28
N HIS A 88 -15.62 15.66 11.17
CA HIS A 88 -15.60 14.43 11.96
C HIS A 88 -15.16 14.71 13.39
N GLU A 89 -15.56 13.87 14.33
CA GLU A 89 -15.36 14.07 15.77
C GLU A 89 -13.90 14.19 16.22
N LYS A 90 -12.99 13.47 15.54
CA LYS A 90 -11.55 13.43 15.88
C LYS A 90 -10.70 14.48 15.14
N LYS A 91 -11.31 15.40 14.38
CA LYS A 91 -10.57 16.37 13.56
C LYS A 91 -9.57 17.19 14.37
N ALA A 92 -10.00 17.73 15.53
CA ALA A 92 -9.12 18.51 16.40
C ALA A 92 -7.98 17.66 16.96
N ALA A 93 -8.24 16.43 17.39
CA ALA A 93 -7.22 15.51 17.92
C ALA A 93 -6.17 15.15 16.86
N TYR A 94 -6.57 14.93 15.62
CA TYR A 94 -5.63 14.66 14.52
C TYR A 94 -4.82 15.91 14.13
N ALA A 95 -5.40 17.10 14.17
CA ALA A 95 -4.67 18.36 13.96
C ALA A 95 -3.61 18.55 15.05
N ASP A 96 -3.94 18.32 16.31
CA ASP A 96 -3.00 18.38 17.43
C ASP A 96 -1.89 17.32 17.29
N LEU A 97 -2.23 16.10 16.90
CA LEU A 97 -1.26 15.03 16.64
C LEU A 97 -0.28 15.45 15.53
N LEU A 98 -0.77 15.99 14.42
CA LEU A 98 0.07 16.47 13.33
C LEU A 98 1.00 17.59 13.78
N PHE A 99 0.48 18.55 14.53
CA PHE A 99 1.28 19.62 15.12
C PHE A 99 2.40 19.07 16.02
N GLN A 100 2.07 18.19 16.96
CA GLN A 100 3.06 17.58 17.86
C GLN A 100 4.16 16.83 17.12
N LEU A 101 3.81 16.07 16.08
CA LEU A 101 4.76 15.32 15.28
C LEU A 101 5.70 16.19 14.46
N ARG A 102 5.25 17.39 14.07
CA ARG A 102 5.93 18.21 13.05
C ARG A 102 6.32 19.61 13.52
N GLN A 103 6.02 20.04 14.76
CA GLN A 103 6.34 21.38 15.28
C GLN A 103 7.82 21.74 15.12
N LYS A 104 8.74 20.81 15.37
CA LYS A 104 10.19 21.00 15.18
C LYS A 104 10.62 21.18 13.70
N LYS A 105 9.70 20.96 12.76
CA LYS A 105 9.89 21.12 11.32
C LYS A 105 9.05 22.28 10.76
N GLY A 106 8.61 23.20 11.61
CA GLY A 106 7.88 24.41 11.22
C GLY A 106 6.38 24.25 11.01
N MET A 107 5.78 23.16 11.51
CA MET A 107 4.33 23.04 11.57
C MET A 107 3.77 23.99 12.62
N THR A 108 2.69 24.69 12.29
CA THR A 108 1.92 25.51 13.25
C THR A 108 0.53 24.89 13.45
N PRO A 109 -0.17 25.21 14.57
CA PRO A 109 -1.54 24.73 14.79
C PRO A 109 -2.48 25.04 13.63
N GLU A 110 -2.37 26.25 13.04
CA GLU A 110 -3.21 26.72 11.93
C GLU A 110 -2.95 25.89 10.65
N LYS A 111 -1.67 25.61 10.35
CA LYS A 111 -1.30 24.74 9.22
C LYS A 111 -1.79 23.30 9.45
N ALA A 112 -1.67 22.79 10.67
CA ALA A 112 -2.15 21.45 11.00
C ALA A 112 -3.66 21.35 10.85
N ALA A 113 -4.41 22.37 11.29
CA ALA A 113 -5.87 22.44 11.15
C ALA A 113 -6.35 22.43 9.70
N VAL A 114 -5.56 22.99 8.77
CA VAL A 114 -5.86 22.94 7.34
C VAL A 114 -5.47 21.59 6.75
N LEU A 115 -4.27 21.08 7.06
CA LEU A 115 -3.75 19.84 6.48
C LEU A 115 -4.53 18.59 6.92
N VAL A 116 -5.17 18.61 8.09
CA VAL A 116 -6.00 17.48 8.54
C VAL A 116 -7.23 17.27 7.66
N GLU A 117 -7.63 18.27 6.86
CA GLU A 117 -8.72 18.17 5.89
C GLU A 117 -8.27 17.52 4.56
N ASP A 118 -6.97 17.38 4.34
CA ASP A 118 -6.45 16.63 3.19
C ASP A 118 -6.62 15.13 3.46
N PRO A 119 -7.33 14.38 2.57
CA PRO A 119 -7.61 12.96 2.78
C PRO A 119 -6.37 12.08 2.96
N LEU A 120 -5.26 12.38 2.28
CA LEU A 120 -4.01 11.62 2.40
C LEU A 120 -3.32 11.87 3.74
N PHE A 121 -3.33 13.12 4.24
CA PHE A 121 -2.85 13.43 5.58
C PHE A 121 -3.73 12.80 6.65
N LEU A 122 -5.04 12.88 6.50
CA LEU A 122 -5.99 12.30 7.44
C LEU A 122 -5.83 10.79 7.53
N ALA A 123 -5.70 10.06 6.41
CA ALA A 123 -5.46 8.62 6.39
C ALA A 123 -4.20 8.24 7.19
N CYS A 124 -3.08 8.92 6.94
CA CYS A 124 -1.84 8.70 7.67
C CYS A 124 -1.99 9.01 9.17
N LEU A 125 -2.76 10.03 9.55
CA LEU A 125 -3.02 10.37 10.96
C LEU A 125 -3.89 9.34 11.65
N MET A 126 -4.89 8.79 10.97
CA MET A 126 -5.71 7.68 11.47
C MET A 126 -4.85 6.45 11.77
N ILE A 127 -3.93 6.10 10.89
CA ILE A 127 -2.98 4.99 11.12
C ILE A 127 -2.07 5.31 12.31
N LYS A 128 -1.54 6.53 12.37
CA LYS A 128 -0.64 6.95 13.45
C LYS A 128 -1.33 6.96 14.81
N ALA A 129 -2.61 7.27 14.86
CA ALA A 129 -3.44 7.24 16.06
C ALA A 129 -3.93 5.83 16.45
N GLY A 130 -3.77 4.83 15.60
CA GLY A 130 -4.28 3.48 15.82
C GLY A 130 -5.76 3.29 15.49
N ASP A 131 -6.34 4.21 14.73
CA ASP A 131 -7.73 4.14 14.27
C ASP A 131 -7.87 3.38 12.93
N ALA A 132 -6.75 3.17 12.23
CA ALA A 132 -6.64 2.35 11.03
C ALA A 132 -5.31 1.60 11.02
N ASP A 133 -5.20 0.56 10.19
CA ASP A 133 -4.05 -0.34 10.14
C ASP A 133 -3.24 -0.16 8.86
N GLY A 134 -3.87 0.31 7.78
CA GLY A 134 -3.21 0.56 6.50
C GLY A 134 -3.98 1.53 5.61
N GLU A 135 -3.30 2.03 4.59
CA GLU A 135 -3.84 2.93 3.57
C GLU A 135 -3.54 2.39 2.18
N ILE A 136 -4.52 2.50 1.28
CA ILE A 136 -4.33 2.28 -0.15
C ILE A 136 -4.82 3.52 -0.89
N ALA A 137 -3.93 4.15 -1.63
CA ALA A 137 -4.16 5.38 -2.37
C ALA A 137 -3.43 5.38 -3.72
N GLY A 138 -3.71 6.35 -4.56
CA GLY A 138 -3.05 6.56 -5.85
C GLY A 138 -3.96 6.32 -7.07
N ALA A 139 -5.26 6.23 -6.87
CA ALA A 139 -6.22 6.20 -7.98
C ALA A 139 -6.33 7.56 -8.69
N GLU A 140 -6.25 8.66 -7.93
CA GLU A 140 -6.28 10.04 -8.42
C GLU A 140 -4.98 10.81 -8.12
N ASN A 141 -4.19 10.35 -7.15
CA ASN A 141 -2.99 11.02 -6.67
C ASN A 141 -1.71 10.41 -7.23
N THR A 142 -0.69 11.25 -7.43
CA THR A 142 0.66 10.78 -7.77
C THR A 142 1.32 10.08 -6.59
N THR A 143 2.29 9.19 -6.88
CA THR A 143 3.11 8.54 -5.86
C THR A 143 3.73 9.54 -4.87
N GLY A 144 4.22 10.68 -5.36
CA GLY A 144 4.80 11.73 -4.51
C GLY A 144 3.80 12.36 -3.55
N ASN A 145 2.54 12.54 -3.97
CA ASN A 145 1.48 13.08 -3.10
C ASN A 145 1.12 12.09 -1.99
N VAL A 146 1.02 10.80 -2.31
CA VAL A 146 0.74 9.73 -1.32
C VAL A 146 1.90 9.56 -0.34
N LEU A 147 3.14 9.51 -0.83
CA LEU A 147 4.31 9.28 0.03
C LEU A 147 4.65 10.46 0.93
N ARG A 148 4.30 11.69 0.55
CA ARG A 148 4.62 12.89 1.35
C ARG A 148 4.05 12.82 2.77
N PRO A 149 2.74 12.65 3.02
CA PRO A 149 2.20 12.50 4.36
C PRO A 149 2.69 11.23 5.04
N ALA A 150 2.81 10.10 4.34
CA ALA A 150 3.33 8.86 4.90
C ALA A 150 4.73 9.03 5.49
N LEU A 151 5.66 9.66 4.78
CA LEU A 151 7.02 9.94 5.26
C LEU A 151 7.03 10.97 6.40
N GLN A 152 6.10 11.90 6.42
CA GLN A 152 6.03 12.92 7.47
C GLN A 152 5.44 12.41 8.78
N ILE A 153 4.49 11.50 8.74
CA ILE A 153 3.66 11.08 9.86
C ILE A 153 4.01 9.66 10.31
N ILE A 154 3.98 8.69 9.39
CA ILE A 154 4.23 7.27 9.69
C ILE A 154 5.73 7.00 9.77
N LYS A 155 6.50 7.53 8.81
CA LYS A 155 7.95 7.33 8.64
C LYS A 155 8.30 5.90 8.18
N THR A 156 9.62 5.62 8.11
CA THR A 156 10.14 4.28 7.83
C THR A 156 10.10 3.40 9.08
N ALA A 157 10.04 2.09 8.89
CA ALA A 157 10.20 1.12 9.97
C ALA A 157 11.58 1.28 10.64
N PRO A 158 11.72 0.95 11.94
CA PRO A 158 13.00 1.01 12.63
C PRO A 158 14.09 0.23 11.88
N GLY A 159 15.24 0.86 11.69
CA GLY A 159 16.38 0.28 10.97
C GLY A 159 16.33 0.40 9.44
N MET A 160 15.22 0.84 8.85
CA MET A 160 15.10 1.05 7.40
C MET A 160 15.61 2.44 7.01
N LYS A 161 16.52 2.48 6.05
CA LYS A 161 17.15 3.73 5.55
C LYS A 161 16.24 4.49 4.58
N CYS A 162 15.41 3.77 3.83
CA CYS A 162 14.54 4.32 2.79
C CYS A 162 13.23 3.58 2.69
N VAL A 163 12.27 4.17 1.99
CA VAL A 163 11.05 3.51 1.51
C VAL A 163 11.33 2.93 0.14
N SER A 164 10.86 1.73 -0.13
CA SER A 164 10.98 1.06 -1.43
C SER A 164 9.67 0.43 -1.85
N GLY A 165 9.46 0.32 -3.17
CA GLY A 165 8.34 -0.39 -3.75
C GLY A 165 8.71 -1.83 -4.09
N ALA A 166 7.77 -2.76 -3.95
CA ALA A 166 7.94 -4.16 -4.36
C ALA A 166 6.76 -4.65 -5.18
N PHE A 167 7.03 -5.36 -6.27
CA PHE A 167 6.04 -6.10 -7.03
C PHE A 167 6.07 -7.59 -6.66
N LEU A 168 4.92 -8.14 -6.34
CA LEU A 168 4.71 -9.58 -6.26
C LEU A 168 4.27 -10.08 -7.63
N MET A 169 5.17 -10.76 -8.33
CA MET A 169 4.93 -11.25 -9.68
C MET A 169 4.52 -12.72 -9.63
N PHE A 170 3.29 -13.00 -10.06
CA PHE A 170 2.78 -14.35 -10.22
C PHE A 170 2.94 -14.76 -11.70
N THR A 171 3.92 -15.58 -11.98
CA THR A 171 4.26 -15.98 -13.35
C THR A 171 3.58 -17.29 -13.74
N GLN A 172 3.50 -17.53 -15.05
CA GLN A 172 3.02 -18.81 -15.60
C GLN A 172 4.12 -19.87 -15.70
N THR A 173 5.27 -19.63 -15.08
CA THR A 173 6.48 -20.46 -15.17
C THR A 173 6.87 -20.97 -13.77
N PRO A 174 6.24 -22.05 -13.25
CA PRO A 174 6.42 -22.52 -11.87
C PRO A 174 7.85 -22.97 -11.57
N GLN A 175 8.68 -23.20 -12.57
CA GLN A 175 10.09 -23.56 -12.41
C GLN A 175 10.98 -22.38 -11.96
N TYR A 176 10.49 -21.14 -12.04
CA TYR A 176 11.20 -19.95 -11.60
C TYR A 176 10.60 -19.41 -10.28
N GLY A 177 11.46 -18.88 -9.41
CA GLY A 177 11.06 -18.39 -8.10
C GLY A 177 10.52 -19.50 -7.19
N ASP A 178 9.51 -19.19 -6.39
CA ASP A 178 8.79 -20.17 -5.58
C ASP A 178 7.44 -20.47 -6.24
N ASN A 179 7.36 -21.59 -6.94
CA ASN A 179 6.16 -21.99 -7.70
C ASN A 179 5.63 -20.87 -8.63
N GLY A 180 6.53 -20.12 -9.26
CA GLY A 180 6.18 -19.02 -10.17
C GLY A 180 6.02 -17.67 -9.47
N ILE A 181 6.25 -17.55 -8.15
CA ILE A 181 6.24 -16.27 -7.46
C ILE A 181 7.65 -15.69 -7.43
N LEU A 182 7.77 -14.45 -7.86
CA LEU A 182 8.98 -13.64 -7.80
C LEU A 182 8.64 -12.29 -7.16
N VAL A 183 9.57 -11.74 -6.39
CA VAL A 183 9.43 -10.40 -5.82
C VAL A 183 10.51 -9.50 -6.41
N PHE A 184 10.10 -8.39 -7.03
CA PHE A 184 10.98 -7.41 -7.65
C PHE A 184 10.96 -6.11 -6.86
N ALA A 185 12.14 -5.56 -6.51
CA ALA A 185 12.30 -4.27 -5.85
C ALA A 185 13.67 -3.63 -6.16
N ASP A 186 13.83 -2.33 -6.08
CA ASP A 186 12.77 -1.34 -6.05
C ASP A 186 12.13 -1.21 -7.43
N CYS A 187 10.82 -0.99 -7.46
CA CYS A 187 10.10 -0.94 -8.73
C CYS A 187 9.52 0.45 -9.05
N ALA A 188 9.55 1.42 -8.11
CA ALA A 188 8.84 2.68 -8.33
C ALA A 188 9.28 3.88 -7.47
N VAL A 189 10.08 3.72 -6.43
CA VAL A 189 10.32 4.77 -5.43
C VAL A 189 11.74 5.32 -5.50
N MET A 190 12.75 4.46 -5.60
CA MET A 190 14.17 4.83 -5.56
C MET A 190 14.81 4.65 -6.94
N PRO A 191 14.97 5.74 -7.74
CA PRO A 191 15.48 5.60 -9.10
C PRO A 191 16.97 5.28 -9.17
N ASN A 192 17.76 5.66 -8.17
CA ASN A 192 19.19 5.39 -8.11
C ASN A 192 19.67 5.24 -6.65
N PRO A 193 19.37 4.10 -6.00
CA PRO A 193 19.79 3.86 -4.63
C PRO A 193 21.32 3.72 -4.52
N ASN A 194 21.93 4.24 -3.45
CA ASN A 194 23.30 3.96 -3.09
C ASN A 194 23.42 2.54 -2.46
N ALA A 195 24.64 2.11 -2.11
CA ALA A 195 24.87 0.77 -1.58
C ALA A 195 24.10 0.46 -0.28
N GLU A 196 24.02 1.42 0.65
CA GLU A 196 23.26 1.26 1.91
C GLU A 196 21.76 1.18 1.67
N GLU A 197 21.26 2.02 0.78
CA GLU A 197 19.85 2.03 0.38
C GLU A 197 19.50 0.72 -0.34
N LEU A 198 20.37 0.23 -1.23
CA LEU A 198 20.17 -1.03 -1.93
C LEU A 198 20.13 -2.21 -0.97
N ALA A 199 21.01 -2.24 0.02
CA ALA A 199 20.98 -3.24 1.10
C ALA A 199 19.68 -3.15 1.92
N SER A 200 19.24 -1.95 2.26
CA SER A 200 17.95 -1.71 2.95
C SER A 200 16.75 -2.21 2.14
N ILE A 201 16.75 -1.95 0.83
CA ILE A 201 15.72 -2.46 -0.11
C ILE A 201 15.70 -3.99 -0.09
N ALA A 202 16.88 -4.64 -0.17
CA ALA A 202 16.96 -6.09 -0.16
C ALA A 202 16.39 -6.71 1.13
N VAL A 203 16.72 -6.14 2.30
CA VAL A 203 16.23 -6.60 3.60
C VAL A 203 14.71 -6.40 3.72
N ALA A 204 14.20 -5.22 3.35
CA ALA A 204 12.76 -4.93 3.37
C ALA A 204 11.98 -5.85 2.43
N THR A 205 12.52 -6.11 1.24
CA THR A 205 11.89 -6.99 0.24
C THR A 205 11.89 -8.45 0.70
N ALA A 206 12.96 -8.91 1.33
CA ALA A 206 13.00 -10.25 1.94
C ALA A 206 11.93 -10.41 3.04
N ALA A 207 11.75 -9.40 3.88
CA ALA A 207 10.67 -9.39 4.88
C ALA A 207 9.29 -9.43 4.23
N THR A 208 9.07 -8.67 3.15
CA THR A 208 7.83 -8.70 2.37
C THR A 208 7.53 -10.09 1.80
N ALA A 209 8.54 -10.74 1.20
CA ALA A 209 8.40 -12.09 0.66
C ALA A 209 8.02 -13.10 1.76
N ARG A 210 8.67 -13.04 2.92
CA ARG A 210 8.36 -13.91 4.06
C ARG A 210 6.96 -13.67 4.63
N ASN A 211 6.61 -12.42 4.87
CA ASN A 211 5.38 -12.07 5.58
C ASN A 211 4.13 -12.16 4.70
N ILE A 212 4.22 -11.72 3.44
CA ILE A 212 3.07 -11.69 2.53
C ILE A 212 2.95 -13.00 1.75
N VAL A 213 4.04 -13.44 1.13
CA VAL A 213 4.02 -14.67 0.30
C VAL A 213 4.13 -15.93 1.16
N GLY A 214 4.86 -15.86 2.28
CA GLY A 214 5.08 -17.01 3.18
C GLY A 214 6.22 -17.92 2.72
N VAL A 215 7.18 -17.39 1.94
CA VAL A 215 8.32 -18.14 1.41
C VAL A 215 9.62 -17.74 2.11
N GLU A 216 10.60 -18.65 2.15
CA GLU A 216 11.94 -18.31 2.58
C GLU A 216 12.67 -17.56 1.45
N PRO A 217 13.00 -16.27 1.64
CA PRO A 217 13.52 -15.44 0.58
C PRO A 217 14.96 -15.83 0.19
N ARG A 218 15.20 -15.91 -1.11
CA ARG A 218 16.51 -16.01 -1.75
C ARG A 218 16.69 -14.76 -2.60
N VAL A 219 17.62 -13.88 -2.20
CA VAL A 219 17.78 -12.56 -2.79
C VAL A 219 18.94 -12.56 -3.78
N ALA A 220 18.68 -12.08 -4.99
CA ALA A 220 19.69 -11.80 -5.99
C ALA A 220 19.78 -10.29 -6.21
N MET A 221 20.98 -9.73 -6.05
CA MET A 221 21.26 -8.35 -6.41
C MET A 221 21.61 -8.29 -7.89
N LEU A 222 20.80 -7.55 -8.67
CA LEU A 222 20.97 -7.50 -10.12
C LEU A 222 21.87 -6.34 -10.52
N SER A 223 22.69 -6.56 -11.52
CA SER A 223 23.53 -5.56 -12.18
C SER A 223 23.33 -5.62 -13.70
N PHE A 224 23.53 -4.50 -14.39
CA PHE A 224 23.58 -4.48 -15.85
C PHE A 224 24.82 -5.22 -16.41
N SER A 225 25.85 -5.43 -15.58
CA SER A 225 27.10 -6.09 -15.97
C SER A 225 27.04 -7.59 -15.64
N THR A 226 27.25 -8.43 -16.66
CA THR A 226 27.33 -9.88 -16.48
C THR A 226 28.75 -10.26 -16.09
N LYS A 227 28.98 -10.73 -14.86
CA LYS A 227 30.27 -11.20 -14.33
C LYS A 227 31.43 -10.21 -14.55
N GLY A 228 31.18 -8.92 -14.38
CA GLY A 228 32.17 -7.88 -14.56
C GLY A 228 32.52 -7.56 -16.03
N SER A 229 31.67 -7.93 -16.97
CA SER A 229 31.90 -7.64 -18.41
C SER A 229 31.85 -6.13 -18.75
N ALA A 230 31.28 -5.31 -17.86
CA ALA A 230 31.28 -3.86 -17.97
C ALA A 230 31.52 -3.24 -16.60
N SER A 231 32.27 -2.13 -16.55
CA SER A 231 32.51 -1.33 -15.35
C SER A 231 31.78 0.01 -15.48
N HIS A 232 31.04 0.35 -14.45
CA HIS A 232 30.36 1.64 -14.33
C HIS A 232 30.04 1.90 -12.86
N GLU A 233 30.14 3.15 -12.42
CA GLU A 233 29.90 3.54 -11.01
C GLU A 233 28.59 3.02 -10.43
N MET A 234 27.56 2.89 -11.26
CA MET A 234 26.26 2.32 -10.86
C MET A 234 26.29 0.81 -10.68
N GLY A 235 27.28 0.11 -11.18
CA GLY A 235 27.47 -1.34 -11.02
C GLY A 235 28.48 -1.69 -9.93
N ASP A 236 29.32 -0.74 -9.54
CA ASP A 236 30.43 -0.92 -8.61
C ASP A 236 30.03 -0.65 -7.13
N LYS A 237 28.80 -0.26 -6.91
CA LYS A 237 28.20 -0.02 -5.58
C LYS A 237 27.62 -1.35 -4.98
#